data_322d7f1b454c1d68e5e73006a5382811
#
_entry.id   322d7f1b454c1d68e5e73006a5382811
#
_cell.length_a   1.000
_cell.length_b   1.000
_cell.length_c   1.000
_cell.angle_alpha   90.00
_cell.angle_beta   90.00
_cell.angle_gamma   90.00
#
_symmetry.space_group_name_H-M   'P 1'
#
loop_
_entity.id
_entity.type
_entity.pdbx_description
1 polymer ?
#
loop_
_entity_poly.entity_id
_entity_poly.type
_entity_poly.pdbx_seq_one_letter_code
_entity_poly.pdbx_strand_id
1 'polypeptide(L)'
;SKNQYNPTHGEIHIIGSGPGDISFLTNNARKALSRCTVWIGYKMYLDLIKPLKRNDQVLIESKLTEEKERCSKAIKLAEEGIKVALISSGESGFYGMAGLLLELLQKIKKEYRPYFEVHPGISSVQLAAAISGAPLMNDFCSVSLSDKLTPWSLIEKRIEGALVGDFVIALFNPQSIERNWQLKSVIDICCLLYTSPSPRDRLK
;
A
#
# COMPACT_ATOMS: atom_id res chain seq x y z
N SER A 1 1.05 19.21 13.12
CA SER A 1 0.67 19.08 14.56
C SER A 1 1.48 17.92 15.13
N LYS A 2 2.30 18.19 16.16
CA LYS A 2 2.98 17.13 16.91
C LYS A 2 1.89 16.24 17.49
N ASN A 3 1.89 14.95 17.13
CA ASN A 3 1.01 13.98 17.72
C ASN A 3 1.26 13.94 19.24
N GLN A 4 0.30 14.34 20.04
CA GLN A 4 0.33 14.09 21.47
C GLN A 4 0.13 12.58 21.64
N TYR A 5 1.16 11.88 22.06
CA TYR A 5 1.15 10.45 22.35
C TYR A 5 1.40 10.23 23.85
N ASN A 6 0.96 9.08 24.34
CA ASN A 6 1.24 8.70 25.71
C ASN A 6 2.70 8.20 25.81
N PRO A 7 3.58 8.85 26.56
CA PRO A 7 5.00 8.48 26.63
C PRO A 7 5.24 7.11 27.31
N THR A 8 4.25 6.53 27.96
CA THR A 8 4.35 5.18 28.55
C THR A 8 4.01 4.08 27.54
N HIS A 9 3.41 4.42 26.40
CA HIS A 9 3.11 3.47 25.34
C HIS A 9 4.33 3.29 24.42
N GLY A 10 4.34 2.18 23.70
CA GLY A 10 5.30 1.93 22.62
C GLY A 10 5.00 2.73 21.35
N GLU A 11 5.59 2.31 20.27
CA GLU A 11 5.52 3.00 18.98
C GLU A 11 5.08 2.02 17.89
N ILE A 12 4.34 2.51 16.90
CA ILE A 12 4.00 1.76 15.69
C ILE A 12 4.64 2.46 14.49
N HIS A 13 5.58 1.78 13.85
CA HIS A 13 6.20 2.22 12.61
C HIS A 13 5.62 1.43 11.44
N ILE A 14 4.88 2.10 10.56
CA ILE A 14 4.34 1.49 9.35
C ILE A 14 5.41 1.58 8.28
N ILE A 15 5.88 0.44 7.80
CA ILE A 15 7.03 0.34 6.90
C ILE A 15 6.56 -0.04 5.50
N GLY A 16 6.73 0.86 4.54
CA GLY A 16 6.68 0.51 3.13
C GLY A 16 7.97 -0.23 2.74
N SER A 17 7.86 -1.53 2.48
CA SER A 17 9.04 -2.37 2.23
C SER A 17 9.59 -2.31 0.81
N GLY A 18 8.97 -1.52 -0.06
CA GLY A 18 9.34 -1.46 -1.47
C GLY A 18 8.75 -2.63 -2.29
N PRO A 19 9.07 -2.68 -3.59
CA PRO A 19 8.43 -3.59 -4.54
C PRO A 19 9.07 -4.99 -4.62
N GLY A 20 9.82 -5.41 -3.61
CA GLY A 20 10.36 -6.77 -3.52
C GLY A 20 11.78 -6.82 -2.97
N ASP A 21 12.79 -6.39 -3.71
CA ASP A 21 14.19 -6.45 -3.29
C ASP A 21 14.51 -5.45 -2.18
N ILE A 22 15.35 -5.85 -1.22
CA ILE A 22 15.75 -5.01 -0.08
C ILE A 22 16.56 -3.77 -0.48
N SER A 23 17.12 -3.73 -1.70
CA SER A 23 17.79 -2.55 -2.23
C SER A 23 16.84 -1.38 -2.44
N PHE A 24 15.56 -1.65 -2.63
CA PHE A 24 14.50 -0.65 -2.74
C PHE A 24 13.96 -0.15 -1.38
N LEU A 25 14.45 -0.71 -0.28
CA LEU A 25 14.05 -0.26 1.04
C LEU A 25 14.69 1.09 1.35
N THR A 26 13.89 2.10 1.68
CA THR A 26 14.41 3.44 1.99
C THR A 26 15.26 3.43 3.25
N ASN A 27 16.22 4.36 3.37
CA ASN A 27 17.04 4.50 4.56
C ASN A 27 16.19 4.77 5.82
N ASN A 28 15.09 5.51 5.69
CA ASN A 28 14.16 5.76 6.80
C ASN A 28 13.49 4.46 7.26
N ALA A 29 13.01 3.64 6.34
CA ALA A 29 12.43 2.34 6.65
C ALA A 29 13.45 1.42 7.35
N ARG A 30 14.71 1.39 6.87
CA ARG A 30 15.79 0.61 7.52
C ARG A 30 16.05 1.08 8.95
N LYS A 31 16.12 2.39 9.19
CA LYS A 31 16.31 2.96 10.53
C LYS A 31 15.12 2.62 11.45
N ALA A 32 13.90 2.70 10.96
CA ALA A 32 12.72 2.34 11.73
C ALA A 32 12.70 0.84 12.08
N LEU A 33 12.98 -0.04 11.12
CA LEU A 33 13.11 -1.48 11.36
C LEU A 33 14.14 -1.79 12.44
N SER A 34 15.29 -1.11 12.44
CA SER A 34 16.33 -1.32 13.44
C SER A 34 15.92 -0.91 14.87
N ARG A 35 14.96 0.01 15.03
CA ARG A 35 14.46 0.45 16.35
C ARG A 35 13.38 -0.46 16.92
N CYS A 36 12.65 -1.17 16.05
CA CYS A 36 11.52 -1.99 16.46
C CYS A 36 12.00 -3.36 16.92
N THR A 37 11.45 -3.84 18.04
CA THR A 37 11.74 -5.17 18.58
C THR A 37 10.81 -6.24 18.01
N VAL A 38 9.66 -5.86 17.52
CA VAL A 38 8.68 -6.77 16.90
C VAL A 38 8.35 -6.29 15.49
N TRP A 39 8.42 -7.20 14.51
CA TRP A 39 8.00 -6.96 13.14
C TRP A 39 6.78 -7.82 12.83
N ILE A 40 5.70 -7.19 12.38
CA ILE A 40 4.44 -7.86 12.03
C ILE A 40 4.19 -7.66 10.55
N GLY A 41 3.87 -8.73 9.84
CA GLY A 41 3.58 -8.62 8.41
C GLY A 41 3.07 -9.93 7.80
N TYR A 42 2.69 -9.84 6.53
CA TYR A 42 2.47 -11.03 5.73
C TYR A 42 3.79 -11.77 5.55
N LYS A 43 3.76 -13.10 5.71
CA LYS A 43 4.96 -13.94 5.69
C LYS A 43 5.91 -13.62 4.54
N MET A 44 5.39 -13.54 3.31
CA MET A 44 6.22 -13.29 2.12
C MET A 44 6.97 -11.95 2.20
N TYR A 45 6.35 -10.89 2.77
CA TYR A 45 7.00 -9.58 2.91
C TYR A 45 8.05 -9.59 4.02
N LEU A 46 7.78 -10.32 5.10
CA LEU A 46 8.76 -10.52 6.17
C LEU A 46 9.98 -11.30 5.68
N ASP A 47 9.79 -12.34 4.87
CA ASP A 47 10.87 -13.14 4.31
C ASP A 47 11.82 -12.29 3.44
N LEU A 48 11.29 -11.31 2.67
CA LEU A 48 12.09 -10.40 1.86
C LEU A 48 13.04 -9.52 2.69
N ILE A 49 12.61 -9.07 3.86
CA ILE A 49 13.40 -8.17 4.72
C ILE A 49 14.10 -8.90 5.87
N LYS A 50 13.89 -10.22 6.02
CA LYS A 50 14.48 -11.06 7.06
C LYS A 50 16.01 -10.97 7.16
N PRO A 51 16.78 -10.79 6.06
CA PRO A 51 18.22 -10.60 6.16
C PRO A 51 18.65 -9.38 7.00
N LEU A 52 17.78 -8.43 7.24
CA LEU A 52 18.02 -7.24 8.06
C LEU A 52 17.69 -7.44 9.54
N LYS A 53 17.09 -8.58 9.87
CA LYS A 53 16.64 -8.87 11.24
C LYS A 53 17.81 -9.17 12.17
N ARG A 54 17.81 -8.53 13.34
CA ARG A 54 18.72 -8.88 14.44
C ARG A 54 18.18 -10.07 15.24
N ASN A 55 19.07 -10.70 16.05
CA ASN A 55 18.69 -11.86 16.85
C ASN A 55 17.68 -11.54 17.97
N ASP A 56 17.70 -10.29 18.47
CA ASP A 56 16.81 -9.79 19.53
C ASP A 56 15.41 -9.39 19.02
N GLN A 57 15.18 -9.43 17.72
CA GLN A 57 13.90 -9.05 17.12
C GLN A 57 13.00 -10.26 16.88
N VAL A 58 11.70 -10.09 17.06
CA VAL A 58 10.67 -11.11 16.87
C VAL A 58 9.88 -10.84 15.59
N LEU A 59 9.64 -11.89 14.79
CA LEU A 59 8.74 -11.83 13.65
C LEU A 59 7.38 -12.41 14.03
N ILE A 60 6.31 -11.71 13.72
CA ILE A 60 4.93 -12.17 13.83
C ILE A 60 4.35 -12.25 12.42
N GLU A 61 4.27 -13.46 11.93
CA GLU A 61 3.72 -13.78 10.62
C GLU A 61 2.20 -13.80 10.63
N SER A 62 1.56 -13.42 9.54
CA SER A 62 0.12 -13.50 9.34
C SER A 62 -0.20 -13.85 7.88
N LYS A 63 -1.45 -14.22 7.61
CA LYS A 63 -1.94 -14.48 6.26
C LYS A 63 -2.26 -13.18 5.54
N LEU A 64 -2.34 -13.22 4.22
CA LEU A 64 -2.62 -12.03 3.39
C LEU A 64 -3.94 -11.35 3.73
N THR A 65 -4.96 -12.13 4.12
CA THR A 65 -6.33 -11.65 4.40
C THR A 65 -6.54 -11.18 5.85
N GLU A 66 -5.49 -11.12 6.66
CA GLU A 66 -5.55 -10.79 8.09
C GLU A 66 -5.05 -9.35 8.38
N GLU A 67 -5.37 -8.40 7.50
CA GLU A 67 -4.89 -7.01 7.63
C GLU A 67 -5.39 -6.34 8.92
N LYS A 68 -6.66 -6.56 9.26
CA LYS A 68 -7.28 -5.97 10.45
C LYS A 68 -6.69 -6.54 11.74
N GLU A 69 -6.50 -7.85 11.77
CA GLU A 69 -5.89 -8.57 12.89
C GLU A 69 -4.45 -8.12 13.12
N ARG A 70 -3.69 -7.94 12.03
CA ARG A 70 -2.32 -7.38 12.07
C ARG A 70 -2.27 -6.00 12.71
N CYS A 71 -3.13 -5.09 12.25
CA CYS A 71 -3.22 -3.74 12.81
C CYS A 71 -3.63 -3.77 14.28
N SER A 72 -4.62 -4.57 14.64
CA SER A 72 -5.09 -4.70 16.02
C SER A 72 -4.00 -5.25 16.93
N LYS A 73 -3.23 -6.24 16.46
CA LYS A 73 -2.10 -6.81 17.20
C LYS A 73 -0.97 -5.79 17.38
N ALA A 74 -0.67 -4.99 16.34
CA ALA A 74 0.32 -3.93 16.44
C ALA A 74 -0.08 -2.87 17.49
N ILE A 75 -1.34 -2.48 17.51
CA ILE A 75 -1.88 -1.53 18.51
C ILE A 75 -1.72 -2.10 19.91
N LYS A 76 -2.17 -3.35 20.14
CA LYS A 76 -2.09 -4.00 21.45
C LYS A 76 -0.65 -4.06 21.97
N LEU A 77 0.29 -4.48 21.14
CA LEU A 77 1.70 -4.53 21.55
C LEU A 77 2.28 -3.15 21.86
N ALA A 78 1.88 -2.13 21.10
CA ALA A 78 2.31 -0.77 21.37
C ALA A 78 1.69 -0.22 22.66
N GLU A 79 0.46 -0.58 23.01
CA GLU A 79 -0.14 -0.27 24.33
C GLU A 79 0.63 -0.91 25.47
N GLU A 80 1.28 -2.05 25.24
CA GLU A 80 2.18 -2.73 26.19
C GLU A 80 3.60 -2.15 26.23
N GLY A 81 3.86 -1.03 25.54
CA GLY A 81 5.17 -0.35 25.53
C GLY A 81 6.15 -0.86 24.47
N ILE A 82 5.72 -1.73 23.55
CA ILE A 82 6.60 -2.34 22.53
C ILE A 82 6.70 -1.44 21.30
N LYS A 83 7.90 -1.36 20.71
CA LYS A 83 8.12 -0.73 19.41
C LYS A 83 7.92 -1.75 18.29
N VAL A 84 6.87 -1.53 17.51
CA VAL A 84 6.39 -2.45 16.48
C VAL A 84 6.61 -1.87 15.09
N ALA A 85 7.21 -2.66 14.19
CA ALA A 85 7.21 -2.40 12.77
C ALA A 85 6.06 -3.18 12.11
N LEU A 86 5.11 -2.46 11.51
CA LEU A 86 4.02 -3.03 10.72
C LEU A 86 4.41 -2.98 9.25
N ILE A 87 4.66 -4.14 8.65
CA ILE A 87 5.23 -4.25 7.30
C ILE A 87 4.13 -4.27 6.25
N SER A 88 4.23 -3.37 5.29
CA SER A 88 3.38 -3.27 4.10
C SER A 88 4.25 -3.36 2.84
N SER A 89 3.78 -4.08 1.83
CA SER A 89 4.46 -4.14 0.53
C SER A 89 4.41 -2.79 -0.17
N GLY A 90 5.41 -2.51 -1.00
CA GLY A 90 5.46 -1.29 -1.80
C GLY A 90 5.46 -0.03 -0.94
N GLU A 91 4.48 0.84 -1.18
CA GLU A 91 4.19 2.04 -0.42
C GLU A 91 2.95 1.80 0.46
N SER A 92 3.08 2.05 1.75
CA SER A 92 2.05 1.70 2.75
C SER A 92 0.76 2.53 2.66
N GLY A 93 0.78 3.69 2.00
CA GLY A 93 -0.36 4.55 1.73
C GLY A 93 -1.09 4.23 0.43
N PHE A 94 -0.50 3.44 -0.49
CA PHE A 94 -1.09 3.07 -1.77
C PHE A 94 -1.74 1.69 -1.67
N TYR A 95 -3.03 1.65 -1.32
CA TYR A 95 -3.78 0.41 -1.08
C TYR A 95 -3.14 -0.50 -0.02
N GLY A 96 -2.36 0.10 0.88
CA GLY A 96 -1.61 -0.56 1.93
C GLY A 96 -2.22 -0.41 3.32
N MET A 97 -1.44 -0.76 4.33
CA MET A 97 -1.92 -0.89 5.71
C MET A 97 -2.09 0.43 6.47
N ALA A 98 -1.52 1.55 5.95
CA ALA A 98 -1.51 2.82 6.68
C ALA A 98 -2.94 3.36 6.93
N GLY A 99 -3.81 3.33 5.91
CA GLY A 99 -5.20 3.77 6.04
C GLY A 99 -5.96 2.97 7.10
N LEU A 100 -5.88 1.64 7.04
CA LEU A 100 -6.56 0.75 7.97
C LEU A 100 -6.09 0.95 9.43
N LEU A 101 -4.77 1.09 9.63
CA LEU A 101 -4.25 1.37 10.97
C LEU A 101 -4.78 2.70 11.52
N LEU A 102 -4.78 3.75 10.68
CA LEU A 102 -5.29 5.07 11.06
C LEU A 102 -6.77 5.03 11.45
N GLU A 103 -7.60 4.30 10.70
CA GLU A 103 -9.02 4.09 11.03
C GLU A 103 -9.20 3.41 12.40
N LEU A 104 -8.38 2.42 12.72
CA LEU A 104 -8.43 1.73 14.02
C LEU A 104 -7.95 2.65 15.15
N LEU A 105 -6.88 3.39 14.95
CA LEU A 105 -6.36 4.35 15.93
C LEU A 105 -7.35 5.49 16.20
N GLN A 106 -8.15 5.92 15.22
CA GLN A 106 -9.18 6.94 15.43
C GLN A 106 -10.27 6.51 16.43
N LYS A 107 -10.50 5.21 16.60
CA LYS A 107 -11.47 4.66 17.57
C LYS A 107 -10.95 4.69 19.00
N ILE A 108 -9.67 4.90 19.20
CA ILE A 108 -9.03 5.01 20.51
C ILE A 108 -9.00 6.48 20.92
N LYS A 109 -9.31 6.80 22.18
CA LYS A 109 -9.21 8.16 22.68
C LYS A 109 -7.77 8.68 22.53
N LYS A 110 -7.63 9.96 22.18
CA LYS A 110 -6.34 10.54 21.79
C LYS A 110 -5.24 10.36 22.85
N GLU A 111 -5.59 10.46 24.11
CA GLU A 111 -4.69 10.30 25.25
C GLU A 111 -4.14 8.87 25.45
N TYR A 112 -4.79 7.88 24.86
CA TYR A 112 -4.40 6.46 24.95
C TYR A 112 -3.78 5.93 23.66
N ARG A 113 -3.68 6.76 22.60
CA ARG A 113 -3.10 6.30 21.34
C ARG A 113 -1.59 6.14 21.46
N PRO A 114 -1.03 5.02 21.03
CA PRO A 114 0.42 4.92 20.86
C PRO A 114 0.91 5.90 19.79
N TYR A 115 2.17 6.27 19.87
CA TYR A 115 2.82 7.00 18.78
C TYR A 115 2.82 6.13 17.51
N PHE A 116 2.59 6.75 16.37
CA PHE A 116 2.75 6.08 15.09
C PHE A 116 3.43 6.97 14.05
N GLU A 117 4.18 6.35 13.16
CA GLU A 117 4.88 7.03 12.08
C GLU A 117 4.82 6.17 10.81
N VAL A 118 4.57 6.81 9.66
CA VAL A 118 4.56 6.14 8.37
C VAL A 118 5.89 6.39 7.68
N HIS A 119 6.58 5.31 7.32
CA HIS A 119 7.82 5.33 6.55
C HIS A 119 7.51 4.94 5.11
N PRO A 120 7.56 5.87 4.16
CA PRO A 120 7.20 5.60 2.78
C PRO A 120 8.13 4.58 2.15
N GLY A 121 7.59 3.78 1.25
CA GLY A 121 8.31 2.84 0.42
C GLY A 121 8.21 3.20 -1.06
N ILE A 122 9.01 2.57 -1.89
CA ILE A 122 8.89 2.65 -3.34
C ILE A 122 7.70 1.79 -3.77
N SER A 123 6.73 2.39 -4.46
CA SER A 123 5.57 1.67 -4.97
C SER A 123 5.94 0.79 -6.17
N SER A 124 5.22 -0.32 -6.34
CA SER A 124 5.35 -1.17 -7.52
C SER A 124 5.10 -0.42 -8.84
N VAL A 125 4.27 0.62 -8.83
CA VAL A 125 4.03 1.45 -10.02
C VAL A 125 5.29 2.24 -10.42
N GLN A 126 6.08 2.71 -9.46
CA GLN A 126 7.34 3.40 -9.75
C GLN A 126 8.37 2.45 -10.38
N LEU A 127 8.47 1.21 -9.87
CA LEU A 127 9.35 0.20 -10.46
C LEU A 127 8.86 -0.21 -11.85
N ALA A 128 7.57 -0.45 -12.02
CA ALA A 128 6.98 -0.77 -13.33
C ALA A 128 7.23 0.34 -14.35
N ALA A 129 7.06 1.59 -13.95
CA ALA A 129 7.34 2.74 -14.81
C ALA A 129 8.82 2.83 -15.22
N ALA A 130 9.73 2.59 -14.29
CA ALA A 130 11.17 2.59 -14.57
C ALA A 130 11.56 1.52 -15.62
N ILE A 131 10.94 0.32 -15.53
CA ILE A 131 11.18 -0.79 -16.48
C ILE A 131 10.52 -0.52 -17.83
N SER A 132 9.38 0.19 -17.85
CA SER A 132 8.55 0.42 -19.04
C SER A 132 8.90 1.71 -19.81
N GLY A 133 10.02 2.37 -19.52
CA GLY A 133 10.44 3.58 -20.23
C GLY A 133 9.79 4.86 -19.71
N ALA A 134 9.54 4.94 -18.40
CA ALA A 134 9.07 6.12 -17.69
C ALA A 134 7.72 6.70 -18.18
N PRO A 135 6.65 5.91 -18.35
CA PRO A 135 5.35 6.39 -18.85
C PRO A 135 4.67 7.40 -17.91
N LEU A 136 5.11 7.51 -16.64
CA LEU A 136 4.54 8.41 -15.64
C LEU A 136 5.06 9.85 -15.74
N MET A 137 5.81 10.21 -16.77
CA MET A 137 6.22 11.59 -17.02
C MET A 137 5.03 12.51 -17.37
N ASN A 138 3.94 11.95 -17.87
CA ASN A 138 2.66 12.63 -18.10
C ASN A 138 1.73 12.42 -16.91
N ASP A 139 0.56 13.06 -16.96
CA ASP A 139 -0.46 12.90 -15.94
C ASP A 139 -0.88 11.43 -15.82
N PHE A 140 -0.96 10.94 -14.61
CA PHE A 140 -1.34 9.56 -14.34
C PHE A 140 -2.30 9.44 -13.17
N CYS A 141 -3.03 8.35 -13.13
CA CYS A 141 -3.87 7.99 -12.01
C CYS A 141 -3.67 6.51 -11.62
N SER A 142 -4.04 6.15 -10.41
CA SER A 142 -4.06 4.78 -9.95
C SER A 142 -5.49 4.31 -9.70
N VAL A 143 -5.82 3.11 -10.20
CA VAL A 143 -7.13 2.49 -10.00
C VAL A 143 -6.92 1.06 -9.51
N SER A 144 -7.55 0.73 -8.36
CA SER A 144 -7.60 -0.66 -7.89
C SER A 144 -8.76 -1.39 -8.54
N LEU A 145 -8.48 -2.55 -9.13
CA LEU A 145 -9.49 -3.44 -9.71
C LEU A 145 -10.14 -4.37 -8.68
N SER A 146 -9.86 -4.18 -7.38
CA SER A 146 -10.50 -4.94 -6.32
C SER A 146 -11.93 -4.45 -6.10
N ASP A 147 -12.89 -5.33 -6.42
CA ASP A 147 -14.32 -5.11 -6.25
C ASP A 147 -14.88 -5.59 -4.90
N LYS A 148 -14.00 -5.95 -3.96
CA LYS A 148 -14.40 -6.41 -2.61
C LYS A 148 -15.11 -5.34 -1.79
N LEU A 149 -14.67 -4.09 -1.89
CA LEU A 149 -15.21 -2.95 -1.14
C LEU A 149 -15.78 -1.86 -2.05
N THR A 150 -15.51 -1.92 -3.34
CA THR A 150 -15.93 -0.91 -4.33
C THR A 150 -16.72 -1.62 -5.43
N PRO A 151 -17.98 -1.22 -5.71
CA PRO A 151 -18.75 -1.82 -6.78
C PRO A 151 -18.01 -1.70 -8.12
N TRP A 152 -18.07 -2.75 -8.94
CA TRP A 152 -17.41 -2.77 -10.25
C TRP A 152 -17.84 -1.60 -11.15
N SER A 153 -19.12 -1.25 -11.16
CA SER A 153 -19.64 -0.11 -11.92
C SER A 153 -18.98 1.24 -11.58
N LEU A 154 -18.48 1.40 -10.34
CA LEU A 154 -17.73 2.58 -9.95
C LEU A 154 -16.26 2.50 -10.44
N ILE A 155 -15.70 1.29 -10.46
CA ILE A 155 -14.35 1.05 -11.00
C ILE A 155 -14.36 1.35 -12.51
N GLU A 156 -15.35 0.87 -13.26
CA GLU A 156 -15.53 1.18 -14.69
C GLU A 156 -15.58 2.68 -14.94
N LYS A 157 -16.41 3.41 -14.21
CA LYS A 157 -16.52 4.87 -14.33
C LYS A 157 -15.17 5.59 -14.09
N ARG A 158 -14.36 5.08 -13.17
CA ARG A 158 -13.01 5.62 -12.92
C ARG A 158 -12.08 5.38 -14.10
N ILE A 159 -12.14 4.19 -14.70
CA ILE A 159 -11.36 3.85 -15.89
C ILE A 159 -11.79 4.71 -17.08
N GLU A 160 -13.10 4.79 -17.36
CA GLU A 160 -13.64 5.63 -18.43
C GLU A 160 -13.24 7.11 -18.27
N GLY A 161 -13.39 7.65 -17.05
CA GLY A 161 -13.00 9.04 -16.75
C GLY A 161 -11.51 9.29 -16.95
N ALA A 162 -10.67 8.33 -16.57
CA ALA A 162 -9.23 8.41 -16.77
C ALA A 162 -8.86 8.37 -18.28
N LEU A 163 -9.52 7.53 -19.05
CA LEU A 163 -9.32 7.44 -20.52
C LEU A 163 -9.79 8.71 -21.24
N VAL A 164 -10.94 9.27 -20.83
CA VAL A 164 -11.42 10.56 -21.37
C VAL A 164 -10.47 11.70 -21.04
N GLY A 165 -9.83 11.64 -19.85
CA GLY A 165 -8.83 12.63 -19.43
C GLY A 165 -7.44 12.43 -20.02
N ASP A 166 -7.23 11.39 -20.82
CA ASP A 166 -5.93 11.03 -21.42
C ASP A 166 -4.84 10.70 -20.36
N PHE A 167 -5.24 10.15 -19.20
CA PHE A 167 -4.32 9.75 -18.15
C PHE A 167 -3.63 8.42 -18.46
N VAL A 168 -2.37 8.30 -18.05
CA VAL A 168 -1.74 7.00 -17.87
C VAL A 168 -2.36 6.31 -16.65
N ILE A 169 -2.85 5.09 -16.81
CA ILE A 169 -3.57 4.39 -15.74
C ILE A 169 -2.68 3.30 -15.14
N ALA A 170 -2.36 3.42 -13.86
CA ALA A 170 -1.71 2.38 -13.09
C ALA A 170 -2.77 1.48 -12.44
N LEU A 171 -2.88 0.24 -12.90
CA LEU A 171 -3.84 -0.73 -12.40
C LEU A 171 -3.24 -1.50 -11.21
N PHE A 172 -3.91 -1.42 -10.05
CA PHE A 172 -3.57 -2.20 -8.86
C PHE A 172 -4.55 -3.35 -8.66
N ASN A 173 -4.08 -4.42 -8.03
CA ASN A 173 -4.86 -5.62 -7.74
C ASN A 173 -5.58 -6.19 -8.98
N PRO A 174 -4.89 -6.34 -10.11
CA PRO A 174 -5.52 -6.69 -11.38
C PRO A 174 -6.10 -8.10 -11.39
N GLN A 175 -5.61 -8.98 -10.53
CA GLN A 175 -5.99 -10.39 -10.52
C GLN A 175 -5.86 -10.99 -9.11
N SER A 176 -6.73 -11.97 -8.82
CA SER A 176 -6.60 -12.90 -7.70
C SER A 176 -7.12 -14.28 -8.12
N ILE A 177 -6.99 -15.29 -7.23
CA ILE A 177 -7.51 -16.64 -7.51
C ILE A 177 -9.00 -16.62 -7.87
N GLU A 178 -9.78 -15.78 -7.21
CA GLU A 178 -11.23 -15.67 -7.39
C GLU A 178 -11.65 -14.59 -8.42
N ARG A 179 -10.71 -13.76 -8.88
CA ARG A 179 -10.96 -12.59 -9.74
C ARG A 179 -9.97 -12.56 -10.88
N ASN A 180 -10.41 -12.92 -12.07
CA ASN A 180 -9.56 -12.99 -13.27
C ASN A 180 -10.15 -12.28 -14.51
N TRP A 181 -11.38 -11.76 -14.41
CA TRP A 181 -12.08 -11.13 -15.53
C TRP A 181 -11.90 -9.60 -15.57
N GLN A 182 -11.60 -8.96 -14.46
CA GLN A 182 -11.56 -7.50 -14.31
C GLN A 182 -10.53 -6.86 -15.24
N LEU A 183 -9.32 -7.43 -15.33
CA LEU A 183 -8.29 -6.92 -16.22
C LEU A 183 -8.72 -7.00 -17.69
N LYS A 184 -9.38 -8.08 -18.08
CA LYS A 184 -9.92 -8.24 -19.44
C LYS A 184 -10.97 -7.16 -19.73
N SER A 185 -11.90 -6.93 -18.81
CA SER A 185 -12.92 -5.87 -18.95
C SER A 185 -12.29 -4.50 -19.13
N VAL A 186 -11.23 -4.17 -18.38
CA VAL A 186 -10.52 -2.89 -18.55
C VAL A 186 -9.89 -2.81 -19.94
N ILE A 187 -9.25 -3.87 -20.43
CA ILE A 187 -8.68 -3.91 -21.78
C ILE A 187 -9.77 -3.69 -22.84
N ASP A 188 -10.92 -4.34 -22.68
CA ASP A 188 -12.05 -4.18 -23.61
C ASP A 188 -12.57 -2.73 -23.62
N ILE A 189 -12.70 -2.09 -22.45
CA ILE A 189 -13.07 -0.66 -22.33
C ILE A 189 -12.03 0.23 -23.03
N CYS A 190 -10.74 0.00 -22.79
CA CYS A 190 -9.66 0.73 -23.45
C CYS A 190 -9.75 0.59 -24.97
N CYS A 191 -9.93 -0.62 -25.49
CA CYS A 191 -10.04 -0.86 -26.94
C CYS A 191 -11.23 -0.13 -27.53
N LEU A 192 -12.39 -0.16 -26.90
CA LEU A 192 -13.60 0.52 -27.37
C LEU A 192 -13.41 2.05 -27.48
N LEU A 193 -12.75 2.66 -26.51
CA LEU A 193 -12.54 4.10 -26.48
C LEU A 193 -11.42 4.56 -27.42
N TYR A 194 -10.37 3.77 -27.61
CA TYR A 194 -9.29 4.06 -28.55
C TYR A 194 -9.65 3.80 -30.02
N THR A 195 -10.63 2.95 -30.32
CA THR A 195 -11.15 2.74 -31.68
C THR A 195 -12.17 3.79 -32.10
N SER A 196 -12.71 4.57 -31.16
CA SER A 196 -13.50 5.78 -31.49
C SER A 196 -12.56 6.92 -31.88
N PRO A 197 -12.81 7.65 -33.00
CA PRO A 197 -11.96 8.79 -33.39
C PRO A 197 -11.85 9.78 -32.21
N SER A 198 -10.62 10.08 -31.83
CA SER A 198 -10.34 11.08 -30.79
C SER A 198 -11.04 12.40 -31.11
N PRO A 199 -11.50 13.18 -30.12
CA PRO A 199 -11.96 14.54 -30.36
C PRO A 199 -10.96 15.40 -31.15
N ARG A 200 -9.66 15.14 -31.03
CA ARG A 200 -8.57 15.77 -31.82
C ARG A 200 -8.59 15.35 -33.29
N ASP A 201 -9.04 14.15 -33.60
CA ASP A 201 -9.12 13.65 -34.99
C ASP A 201 -10.36 14.22 -35.71
N ARG A 202 -11.35 14.74 -34.99
CA ARG A 202 -12.55 15.39 -35.52
C ARG A 202 -12.32 16.87 -35.88
N LEU A 203 -11.18 17.46 -35.49
CA LEU A 203 -10.81 18.83 -35.73
C LEU A 203 -9.82 19.01 -36.88
N LYS A 204 -9.50 17.94 -37.61
CA LYS A 204 -8.80 17.95 -38.90
C LYS A 204 -9.79 17.72 -40.06
#